data_f7acdd0e1e4222934daf2026e3c97724
#
_entry.id   f7acdd0e1e4222934daf2026e3c97724
#
_cell.length_a   1.000
_cell.length_b   1.000
_cell.length_c   1.000
_cell.angle_alpha   90.00
_cell.angle_beta   90.00
_cell.angle_gamma   90.00
#
_symmetry.space_group_name_H-M   'P 1'
#
loop_
_entity.id
_entity.type
_entity.pdbx_description
1 polymer ?
#
loop_
_entity_poly.entity_id
_entity_poly.type
_entity_poly.pdbx_seq_one_letter_code
_entity_poly.pdbx_strand_id
1 'polypeptide(L)'
;MAIATGLAAMARLKAAHQQLKEVATALSTTPEEVVAAASDLLAKNKALKKQLKAATKALMAQQAAQVLASGQQVNEVHIESAGDISVLAPLVLKGAGEETLLWAKLNGRLYFALISPAGQARTYLTKLQALGEVQGGGSPKVVTGNTTLPLERVAETIN
;
A
#
# COMPACT_ATOMS: atom_id res chain seq x y z
N MET A 1 -17.88 34.41 44.57
CA MET A 1 -16.94 33.97 43.49
C MET A 1 -16.42 32.55 43.66
N ALA A 2 -16.01 32.09 44.83
CA ALA A 2 -15.48 30.77 45.09
C ALA A 2 -16.43 29.57 44.75
N ILE A 3 -17.74 29.74 44.98
CA ILE A 3 -18.76 28.71 44.71
C ILE A 3 -18.92 28.46 43.19
N ALA A 4 -18.93 29.51 42.36
CA ALA A 4 -19.01 29.38 40.92
C ALA A 4 -17.78 28.66 40.30
N THR A 5 -16.62 28.91 40.87
CA THR A 5 -15.36 28.22 40.48
C THR A 5 -15.40 26.72 40.85
N GLY A 6 -15.93 26.40 42.03
CA GLY A 6 -16.11 25.00 42.47
C GLY A 6 -17.12 24.23 41.60
N LEU A 7 -18.25 24.83 41.22
CA LEU A 7 -19.22 24.19 40.34
C LEU A 7 -18.67 23.94 38.92
N ALA A 8 -17.93 24.90 38.37
CA ALA A 8 -17.27 24.72 37.07
C ALA A 8 -16.20 23.61 37.11
N ALA A 9 -15.43 23.53 38.19
CA ALA A 9 -14.45 22.46 38.37
C ALA A 9 -15.13 21.09 38.50
N MET A 10 -16.22 20.99 39.26
CA MET A 10 -17.01 19.76 39.39
C MET A 10 -17.63 19.33 38.06
N ALA A 11 -18.13 20.25 37.25
CA ALA A 11 -18.67 19.95 35.93
C ALA A 11 -17.60 19.39 34.99
N ARG A 12 -16.40 19.97 34.97
CA ARG A 12 -15.26 19.48 34.21
C ARG A 12 -14.82 18.09 34.67
N LEU A 13 -14.78 17.86 35.98
CA LEU A 13 -14.41 16.55 36.53
C LEU A 13 -15.42 15.46 36.13
N LYS A 14 -16.72 15.77 36.23
CA LYS A 14 -17.76 14.83 35.75
C LYS A 14 -17.67 14.55 34.28
N ALA A 15 -17.42 15.55 33.43
CA ALA A 15 -17.24 15.37 32.00
C ALA A 15 -16.00 14.48 31.70
N ALA A 16 -14.87 14.75 32.34
CA ALA A 16 -13.66 13.93 32.16
C ALA A 16 -13.87 12.47 32.63
N HIS A 17 -14.57 12.27 33.74
CA HIS A 17 -14.90 10.92 34.22
C HIS A 17 -15.85 10.18 33.27
N GLN A 18 -16.83 10.87 32.69
CA GLN A 18 -17.71 10.30 31.68
C GLN A 18 -16.95 9.89 30.42
N GLN A 19 -16.06 10.76 29.92
CA GLN A 19 -15.20 10.43 28.76
C GLN A 19 -14.31 9.22 29.05
N LEU A 20 -13.72 9.14 30.24
CA LEU A 20 -12.92 7.98 30.62
C LEU A 20 -13.73 6.68 30.63
N LYS A 21 -14.99 6.71 31.11
CA LYS A 21 -15.89 5.55 31.06
C LYS A 21 -16.23 5.14 29.64
N GLU A 22 -16.48 6.10 28.73
CA GLU A 22 -16.74 5.83 27.33
C GLU A 22 -15.55 5.16 26.64
N VAL A 23 -14.32 5.65 26.90
CA VAL A 23 -13.09 5.04 26.39
C VAL A 23 -12.89 3.63 26.98
N ALA A 24 -13.11 3.44 28.28
CA ALA A 24 -13.03 2.14 28.92
C ALA A 24 -14.02 1.14 28.30
N THR A 25 -15.24 1.57 28.04
CA THR A 25 -16.26 0.75 27.35
C THR A 25 -15.82 0.39 25.93
N ALA A 26 -15.30 1.35 25.16
CA ALA A 26 -14.81 1.13 23.80
C ALA A 26 -13.64 0.14 23.75
N LEU A 27 -12.77 0.16 24.78
CA LEU A 27 -11.65 -0.78 24.93
C LEU A 27 -12.03 -2.08 25.66
N SER A 28 -13.30 -2.25 26.07
CA SER A 28 -13.80 -3.40 26.83
C SER A 28 -12.97 -3.64 28.11
N THR A 29 -12.69 -2.58 28.86
CA THR A 29 -11.87 -2.58 30.06
C THR A 29 -12.46 -1.70 31.16
N THR A 30 -11.82 -1.62 32.32
CA THR A 30 -12.18 -0.68 33.38
C THR A 30 -11.47 0.67 33.21
N PRO A 31 -12.02 1.77 33.80
CA PRO A 31 -11.37 3.08 33.75
C PRO A 31 -9.93 3.11 34.24
N GLU A 32 -9.61 2.28 35.23
CA GLU A 32 -8.27 2.15 35.83
C GLU A 32 -7.27 1.49 34.88
N GLU A 33 -7.76 0.63 33.99
CA GLU A 33 -6.94 -0.17 33.06
C GLU A 33 -6.86 0.43 31.64
N VAL A 34 -7.54 1.54 31.38
CA VAL A 34 -7.60 2.17 30.03
C VAL A 34 -6.22 2.42 29.46
N VAL A 35 -5.25 2.90 30.26
CA VAL A 35 -3.90 3.18 29.77
C VAL A 35 -3.16 1.91 29.39
N ALA A 36 -3.30 0.85 30.19
CA ALA A 36 -2.70 -0.46 29.91
C ALA A 36 -3.31 -1.08 28.65
N ALA A 37 -4.65 -1.08 28.56
CA ALA A 37 -5.38 -1.60 27.40
C ALA A 37 -5.06 -0.84 26.10
N ALA A 38 -4.95 0.49 26.15
CA ALA A 38 -4.55 1.31 25.02
C ALA A 38 -3.10 1.01 24.58
N SER A 39 -2.18 0.86 25.52
CA SER A 39 -0.79 0.51 25.24
C SER A 39 -0.68 -0.88 24.61
N ASP A 40 -1.44 -1.83 25.10
CA ASP A 40 -1.49 -3.20 24.57
C ASP A 40 -2.07 -3.24 23.16
N LEU A 41 -3.14 -2.47 22.91
CA LEU A 41 -3.73 -2.32 21.59
C LEU A 41 -2.74 -1.71 20.58
N LEU A 42 -2.00 -0.69 20.99
CA LEU A 42 -0.95 -0.09 20.16
C LEU A 42 0.17 -1.08 19.85
N ALA A 43 0.61 -1.85 20.84
CA ALA A 43 1.62 -2.89 20.64
C ALA A 43 1.14 -3.99 19.70
N LYS A 44 -0.09 -4.48 19.88
CA LYS A 44 -0.74 -5.47 18.99
C LYS A 44 -0.88 -4.94 17.58
N ASN A 45 -1.33 -3.69 17.42
CA ASN A 45 -1.46 -3.06 16.08
C ASN A 45 -0.10 -2.96 15.37
N LYS A 46 0.96 -2.57 16.09
CA LYS A 46 2.33 -2.53 15.56
C LYS A 46 2.82 -3.93 15.14
N ALA A 47 2.54 -4.94 15.96
CA ALA A 47 2.90 -6.33 15.65
C ALA A 47 2.14 -6.85 14.41
N LEU A 48 0.83 -6.62 14.34
CA LEU A 48 0.00 -7.01 13.19
C LEU A 48 0.46 -6.32 11.90
N LYS A 49 0.76 -5.02 11.95
CA LYS A 49 1.30 -4.30 10.78
C LYS A 49 2.64 -4.89 10.32
N LYS A 50 3.51 -5.30 11.24
CA LYS A 50 4.78 -5.96 10.92
C LYS A 50 4.56 -7.33 10.28
N GLN A 51 3.63 -8.12 10.82
CA GLN A 51 3.28 -9.44 10.28
C GLN A 51 2.67 -9.32 8.89
N LEU A 52 1.71 -8.40 8.70
CA LEU A 52 1.11 -8.13 7.39
C LEU A 52 2.17 -7.75 6.35
N LYS A 53 3.07 -6.81 6.70
CA LYS A 53 4.17 -6.42 5.80
C LYS A 53 5.09 -7.59 5.43
N ALA A 54 5.37 -8.48 6.38
CA ALA A 54 6.20 -9.66 6.13
C ALA A 54 5.48 -10.67 5.22
N ALA A 55 4.19 -10.93 5.46
CA ALA A 55 3.37 -11.81 4.65
C ALA A 55 3.22 -11.28 3.21
N THR A 56 2.92 -9.99 3.05
CA THR A 56 2.86 -9.34 1.72
C THR A 56 4.20 -9.46 0.98
N LYS A 57 5.32 -9.22 1.67
CA LYS A 57 6.64 -9.36 1.06
C LYS A 57 6.94 -10.79 0.60
N ALA A 58 6.54 -11.79 1.39
CA ALA A 58 6.71 -13.20 1.03
C ALA A 58 5.85 -13.56 -0.20
N LEU A 59 4.59 -13.11 -0.23
CA LEU A 59 3.69 -13.31 -1.37
C LEU A 59 4.25 -12.65 -2.64
N MET A 60 4.72 -11.41 -2.55
CA MET A 60 5.33 -10.71 -3.69
C MET A 60 6.60 -11.41 -4.18
N ALA A 61 7.41 -11.98 -3.29
CA ALA A 61 8.59 -12.76 -3.68
C ALA A 61 8.19 -14.05 -4.43
N GLN A 62 7.14 -14.73 -4.00
CA GLN A 62 6.61 -15.89 -4.69
C GLN A 62 6.06 -15.54 -6.07
N GLN A 63 5.29 -14.47 -6.20
CA GLN A 63 4.78 -13.98 -7.49
C GLN A 63 5.93 -13.56 -8.42
N ALA A 64 6.97 -12.89 -7.90
CA ALA A 64 8.15 -12.54 -8.69
C ALA A 64 8.84 -13.79 -9.27
N ALA A 65 8.97 -14.85 -8.48
CA ALA A 65 9.52 -16.12 -8.95
C ALA A 65 8.66 -16.76 -10.04
N GLN A 66 7.33 -16.70 -9.93
CA GLN A 66 6.41 -17.20 -10.95
C GLN A 66 6.53 -16.41 -12.26
N VAL A 67 6.57 -15.07 -12.18
CA VAL A 67 6.77 -14.21 -13.35
C VAL A 67 8.07 -14.54 -14.06
N LEU A 68 9.16 -14.68 -13.33
CA LEU A 68 10.48 -15.03 -13.91
C LEU A 68 10.48 -16.43 -14.52
N ALA A 69 9.77 -17.38 -13.90
CA ALA A 69 9.67 -18.75 -14.42
C ALA A 69 8.78 -18.85 -15.67
N SER A 70 7.81 -17.94 -15.86
CA SER A 70 6.95 -17.93 -17.04
C SER A 70 7.69 -17.60 -18.34
N GLY A 71 8.77 -16.81 -18.25
CA GLY A 71 9.50 -16.30 -19.41
C GLY A 71 8.69 -15.38 -20.33
N GLN A 72 7.54 -14.89 -19.86
CA GLN A 72 6.67 -14.00 -20.64
C GLN A 72 7.07 -12.54 -20.42
N GLN A 73 6.98 -11.73 -21.45
CA GLN A 73 7.22 -10.28 -21.35
C GLN A 73 6.04 -9.54 -20.70
N VAL A 74 4.82 -10.05 -20.87
CA VAL A 74 3.59 -9.45 -20.31
C VAL A 74 2.98 -10.43 -19.32
N ASN A 75 2.92 -10.03 -18.06
CA ASN A 75 2.46 -10.88 -16.97
C ASN A 75 1.33 -10.21 -16.17
N GLU A 76 0.24 -10.94 -16.00
CA GLU A 76 -0.79 -10.57 -15.03
C GLU A 76 -0.31 -10.93 -13.62
N VAL A 77 -0.50 -9.99 -12.68
CA VAL A 77 -0.14 -10.19 -11.28
C VAL A 77 -1.32 -9.88 -10.37
N HIS A 78 -1.37 -10.54 -9.24
CA HIS A 78 -2.39 -10.27 -8.24
C HIS A 78 -1.91 -9.21 -7.25
N ILE A 79 -2.72 -8.14 -7.07
CA ILE A 79 -2.46 -7.07 -6.11
C ILE A 79 -3.72 -6.79 -5.29
N GLU A 80 -3.56 -6.52 -4.01
CA GLU A 80 -4.63 -6.06 -3.11
C GLU A 80 -4.61 -4.53 -2.94
N SER A 81 -3.46 -3.92 -3.18
CA SER A 81 -3.26 -2.48 -3.11
C SER A 81 -2.38 -1.97 -4.25
N ALA A 82 -2.56 -0.69 -4.59
CA ALA A 82 -1.71 -0.03 -5.60
C ALA A 82 -0.21 -0.07 -5.25
N GLY A 83 0.14 -0.18 -3.96
CA GLY A 83 1.52 -0.27 -3.50
C GLY A 83 2.20 -1.60 -3.79
N ASP A 84 1.44 -2.69 -3.94
CA ASP A 84 1.98 -4.04 -4.09
C ASP A 84 2.79 -4.19 -5.38
N ILE A 85 2.34 -3.57 -6.46
CA ILE A 85 3.07 -3.60 -7.73
C ILE A 85 4.43 -2.90 -7.63
N SER A 86 4.54 -1.88 -6.79
CA SER A 86 5.79 -1.16 -6.52
C SER A 86 6.75 -1.98 -5.66
N VAL A 87 6.25 -2.92 -4.88
CA VAL A 87 7.07 -3.88 -4.11
C VAL A 87 7.50 -5.04 -5.00
N LEU A 88 6.62 -5.51 -5.89
CA LEU A 88 6.86 -6.64 -6.78
C LEU A 88 7.89 -6.31 -7.88
N ALA A 89 7.78 -5.15 -8.52
CA ALA A 89 8.60 -4.79 -9.67
C ALA A 89 10.12 -4.82 -9.42
N PRO A 90 10.66 -4.31 -8.29
CA PRO A 90 12.09 -4.44 -7.99
C PRO A 90 12.55 -5.89 -7.73
N LEU A 91 11.65 -6.78 -7.31
CA LEU A 91 11.96 -8.20 -7.12
C LEU A 91 12.10 -8.90 -8.46
N VAL A 92 11.20 -8.62 -9.40
CA VAL A 92 11.27 -9.14 -10.77
C VAL A 92 12.51 -8.59 -11.49
N LEU A 93 12.84 -7.30 -11.34
CA LEU A 93 14.04 -6.70 -11.96
C LEU A 93 15.33 -7.45 -11.62
N LYS A 94 15.44 -8.03 -10.43
CA LYS A 94 16.67 -8.76 -10.02
C LYS A 94 16.95 -10.00 -10.84
N GLY A 95 15.92 -10.59 -11.44
CA GLY A 95 16.04 -11.80 -12.24
C GLY A 95 15.62 -11.62 -13.70
N ALA A 96 15.05 -10.46 -14.06
CA ALA A 96 14.64 -10.18 -15.44
C ALA A 96 15.86 -9.96 -16.33
N GLY A 97 15.95 -10.71 -17.41
CA GLY A 97 16.96 -10.53 -18.47
C GLY A 97 16.49 -9.58 -19.58
N GLU A 98 15.19 -9.41 -19.73
CA GLU A 98 14.55 -8.64 -20.80
C GLU A 98 13.48 -7.68 -20.22
N GLU A 99 12.96 -6.84 -21.09
CA GLU A 99 11.84 -5.95 -20.77
C GLU A 99 10.63 -6.76 -20.32
N THR A 100 10.05 -6.37 -19.19
CA THR A 100 8.92 -7.09 -18.60
C THR A 100 7.83 -6.08 -18.18
N LEU A 101 6.61 -6.33 -18.61
CA LEU A 101 5.41 -5.63 -18.17
C LEU A 101 4.69 -6.49 -17.13
N LEU A 102 4.48 -5.95 -15.95
CA LEU A 102 3.53 -6.46 -14.97
C LEU A 102 2.27 -5.62 -15.02
N TRP A 103 1.12 -6.25 -14.94
CA TRP A 103 -0.15 -5.53 -14.90
C TRP A 103 -1.16 -6.20 -13.97
N ALA A 104 -2.07 -5.40 -13.44
CA ALA A 104 -3.18 -5.85 -12.61
C ALA A 104 -4.36 -4.89 -12.76
N LYS A 105 -5.58 -5.40 -12.61
CA LYS A 105 -6.79 -4.56 -12.52
C LYS A 105 -7.21 -4.42 -11.07
N LEU A 106 -7.39 -3.18 -10.62
CA LEU A 106 -7.88 -2.88 -9.28
C LEU A 106 -8.85 -1.68 -9.37
N ASN A 107 -10.06 -1.83 -8.85
CA ASN A 107 -11.09 -0.78 -8.83
C ASN A 107 -11.35 -0.13 -10.21
N GLY A 108 -11.34 -0.93 -11.28
CA GLY A 108 -11.62 -0.45 -12.64
C GLY A 108 -10.45 0.27 -13.33
N ARG A 109 -9.29 0.38 -12.68
CA ARG A 109 -8.05 0.91 -13.26
C ARG A 109 -7.05 -0.20 -13.51
N LEU A 110 -6.24 -0.02 -14.55
CA LEU A 110 -5.11 -0.88 -14.84
C LEU A 110 -3.86 -0.30 -14.15
N TYR A 111 -3.30 -1.07 -13.23
CA TYR A 111 -2.01 -0.80 -12.61
C TYR A 111 -0.93 -1.55 -13.36
N PHE A 112 0.21 -0.92 -13.58
CA PHE A 112 1.30 -1.52 -14.34
C PHE A 112 2.67 -1.24 -13.72
N ALA A 113 3.62 -2.12 -14.02
CA ALA A 113 5.04 -1.87 -13.82
C ALA A 113 5.79 -2.22 -15.10
N LEU A 114 6.55 -1.25 -15.60
CA LEU A 114 7.48 -1.42 -16.71
C LEU A 114 8.87 -1.66 -16.14
N ILE A 115 9.42 -2.80 -16.43
CA ILE A 115 10.74 -3.25 -15.95
C ILE A 115 11.65 -3.34 -17.17
N SER A 116 12.73 -2.59 -17.16
CA SER A 116 13.75 -2.59 -18.22
C SER A 116 15.14 -2.71 -17.61
N PRO A 117 15.76 -3.87 -17.68
CA PRO A 117 17.16 -4.04 -17.28
C PRO A 117 18.11 -3.09 -18.01
N ALA A 118 17.79 -2.77 -19.29
CA ALA A 118 18.52 -1.83 -20.13
C ALA A 118 18.33 -0.36 -19.72
N GLY A 119 17.36 -0.04 -18.85
CA GLY A 119 17.14 1.32 -18.33
C GLY A 119 16.21 2.18 -19.17
N GLN A 120 15.35 1.61 -19.99
CA GLN A 120 14.43 2.32 -20.89
C GLN A 120 13.01 2.51 -20.32
N ALA A 121 12.74 2.08 -19.08
CA ALA A 121 11.40 2.12 -18.51
C ALA A 121 10.76 3.53 -18.51
N ARG A 122 11.56 4.60 -18.31
CA ARG A 122 11.07 5.98 -18.40
C ARG A 122 10.67 6.39 -19.84
N THR A 123 11.40 5.91 -20.83
CA THR A 123 11.09 6.16 -22.24
C THR A 123 9.74 5.54 -22.59
N TYR A 124 9.49 4.31 -22.13
CA TYR A 124 8.19 3.65 -22.30
C TYR A 124 7.07 4.39 -21.57
N LEU A 125 7.31 4.90 -20.36
CA LEU A 125 6.32 5.73 -19.66
C LEU A 125 5.98 6.99 -20.46
N THR A 126 6.96 7.69 -21.00
CA THR A 126 6.74 8.90 -21.81
C THR A 126 5.91 8.59 -23.07
N LYS A 127 6.17 7.46 -23.73
CA LYS A 127 5.34 7.00 -24.86
C LYS A 127 3.89 6.74 -24.42
N LEU A 128 3.69 6.06 -23.29
CA LEU A 128 2.35 5.81 -22.73
C LEU A 128 1.61 7.10 -22.38
N GLN A 129 2.28 8.07 -21.78
CA GLN A 129 1.71 9.37 -21.44
C GLN A 129 1.26 10.17 -22.66
N ALA A 130 1.90 9.95 -23.80
CA ALA A 130 1.48 10.55 -25.07
C ALA A 130 0.21 9.91 -25.65
N LEU A 131 -0.13 8.69 -25.23
CA LEU A 131 -1.32 7.95 -25.73
C LEU A 131 -2.59 8.23 -24.93
N GLY A 132 -2.48 8.76 -23.70
CA GLY A 132 -3.66 9.03 -22.87
C GLY A 132 -3.35 9.31 -21.40
N GLU A 133 -4.38 9.20 -20.54
CA GLU A 133 -4.24 9.42 -19.11
C GLU A 133 -3.41 8.31 -18.46
N VAL A 134 -2.16 8.60 -18.20
CA VAL A 134 -1.22 7.71 -17.51
C VAL A 134 -0.57 8.47 -16.35
N GLN A 135 -0.79 7.97 -15.15
CA GLN A 135 -0.11 8.45 -13.95
C GLN A 135 0.95 7.45 -13.54
N GLY A 136 2.17 7.88 -13.41
CA GLY A 136 3.24 6.98 -13.01
C GLY A 136 4.57 7.68 -12.87
N GLY A 137 5.54 6.94 -12.36
CA GLY A 137 6.90 7.42 -12.17
C GLY A 137 7.82 6.30 -11.71
N GLY A 138 9.10 6.62 -11.60
CA GLY A 138 10.08 5.66 -11.14
C GLY A 138 11.48 5.92 -11.65
N SER A 139 12.31 4.89 -11.60
CA SER A 139 13.69 4.91 -12.08
C SER A 139 13.78 4.57 -13.57
N PRO A 140 14.96 4.76 -14.21
CA PRO A 140 15.15 4.29 -15.59
C PRO A 140 14.92 2.78 -15.77
N LYS A 141 15.10 1.97 -14.73
CA LYS A 141 14.95 0.52 -14.79
C LYS A 141 13.56 0.02 -14.38
N VAL A 142 12.83 0.78 -13.56
CA VAL A 142 11.50 0.40 -13.08
C VAL A 142 10.63 1.62 -13.01
N VAL A 143 9.51 1.57 -13.69
CA VAL A 143 8.44 2.57 -13.61
C VAL A 143 7.16 1.87 -13.23
N THR A 144 6.42 2.45 -12.29
CA THR A 144 5.10 1.96 -11.90
C THR A 144 4.07 3.05 -12.09
N GLY A 145 2.84 2.64 -12.39
CA GLY A 145 1.78 3.62 -12.62
C GLY A 145 0.41 2.98 -12.71
N ASN A 146 -0.55 3.82 -13.06
CA ASN A 146 -1.91 3.41 -13.38
C ASN A 146 -2.43 4.16 -14.60
N THR A 147 -3.40 3.55 -15.29
CA THR A 147 -4.01 4.11 -16.48
C THR A 147 -5.43 3.60 -16.66
N THR A 148 -6.19 4.30 -17.47
CA THR A 148 -7.49 3.85 -18.00
C THR A 148 -7.36 3.23 -19.39
N LEU A 149 -6.17 3.26 -19.99
CA LEU A 149 -5.91 2.65 -21.29
C LEU A 149 -6.09 1.12 -21.25
N PRO A 150 -6.51 0.49 -22.34
CA PRO A 150 -6.57 -0.96 -22.44
C PRO A 150 -5.16 -1.57 -22.42
N LEU A 151 -5.08 -2.82 -21.93
CA LEU A 151 -3.81 -3.53 -21.77
C LEU A 151 -2.99 -3.62 -23.06
N GLU A 152 -3.68 -3.81 -24.20
CA GLU A 152 -3.05 -3.95 -25.51
C GLU A 152 -2.18 -2.74 -25.85
N ARG A 153 -2.68 -1.53 -25.55
CA ARG A 153 -1.94 -0.27 -25.76
C ARG A 153 -0.73 -0.14 -24.86
N VAL A 154 -0.83 -0.66 -23.63
CA VAL A 154 0.30 -0.66 -22.69
C VAL A 154 1.36 -1.67 -23.13
N ALA A 155 0.96 -2.86 -23.59
CA ALA A 155 1.84 -3.91 -24.06
C ALA A 155 2.58 -3.53 -25.37
N GLU A 156 1.91 -2.85 -26.31
CA GLU A 156 2.53 -2.36 -27.56
C GLU A 156 3.72 -1.42 -27.31
N THR A 157 3.81 -0.83 -26.13
CA THR A 157 4.87 0.17 -25.85
C THR A 157 6.23 -0.47 -25.57
N ILE A 158 6.24 -1.75 -25.18
CA ILE A 158 7.49 -2.50 -24.87
C ILE A 158 7.94 -3.40 -26.01
N ASN A 159 7.11 -3.54 -27.04
CA ASN A 159 7.46 -4.22 -28.30
C ASN A 159 7.98 -3.19 -29.32
#